data_c089d8987016c85942ea31a12256b6b7
#
_entry.id   c089d8987016c85942ea31a12256b6b7
#
_cell.length_a   1.000
_cell.length_b   1.000
_cell.length_c   1.000
_cell.angle_alpha   90.00
_cell.angle_beta   90.00
_cell.angle_gamma   90.00
#
_symmetry.space_group_name_H-M   'P 1'
#
loop_
_entity.id
_entity.type
_entity.pdbx_description
1 polymer ?
#
loop_
_entity_poly.entity_id
_entity_poly.type
_entity_poly.pdbx_seq_one_letter_code
_entity_poly.pdbx_strand_id
1 'polypeptide(L)'
;MSYTRPGAGLRHRRLPDAARPRPPRRSNGTGTHRTHRVDITDRARAVLRSVIDQHGAVLLHQSAGHRDSDSPRCLPIRESRIDRADVLLGNLPWHTEVWISGEQYEHWKHTHLTVDVAEAAGGRASDTLEQTRFVIRSRLLTDEEAAALAAGGPPRTGADRLA
;
A
#
# COMPACT_ATOMS: atom_id res chain seq x y z
N MET A 1 84.07 -15.98 -29.57
CA MET A 1 82.95 -15.21 -30.02
C MET A 1 81.66 -15.88 -29.54
N SER A 2 81.20 -15.41 -28.41
CA SER A 2 80.06 -16.01 -27.75
C SER A 2 78.89 -15.00 -27.79
N TYR A 3 77.86 -15.33 -28.52
CA TYR A 3 76.63 -14.55 -28.52
C TYR A 3 75.71 -15.07 -27.45
N THR A 4 75.58 -14.28 -26.38
CA THR A 4 74.58 -14.52 -25.35
C THR A 4 73.33 -13.73 -25.68
N ARG A 5 72.21 -14.41 -25.86
CA ARG A 5 70.90 -13.84 -26.18
C ARG A 5 70.12 -13.72 -24.86
N PRO A 6 69.66 -12.55 -24.45
CA PRO A 6 68.75 -12.45 -23.31
C PRO A 6 67.30 -12.73 -23.76
N GLY A 7 66.68 -13.68 -23.08
CA GLY A 7 65.28 -14.01 -23.24
C GLY A 7 64.38 -12.90 -22.68
N ALA A 8 63.55 -12.34 -23.55
CA ALA A 8 62.49 -11.44 -23.17
C ALA A 8 61.32 -12.25 -22.63
N GLY A 9 61.17 -12.24 -21.29
CA GLY A 9 59.97 -12.78 -20.63
C GLY A 9 58.77 -11.87 -20.90
N LEU A 10 57.88 -12.34 -21.76
CA LEU A 10 56.57 -11.73 -21.90
C LEU A 10 55.78 -12.00 -20.61
N ARG A 11 55.69 -10.98 -19.79
CA ARG A 11 54.72 -10.96 -18.69
C ARG A 11 53.35 -10.79 -19.28
N HIS A 12 52.58 -11.86 -19.31
CA HIS A 12 51.15 -11.80 -19.57
C HIS A 12 50.50 -10.95 -18.47
N ARG A 13 50.16 -9.71 -18.84
CA ARG A 13 49.23 -8.89 -18.05
C ARG A 13 47.90 -9.63 -18.08
N ARG A 14 47.52 -10.21 -16.93
CA ARG A 14 46.15 -10.60 -16.69
C ARG A 14 45.30 -9.36 -16.75
N LEU A 15 44.42 -9.30 -17.74
CA LEU A 15 43.34 -8.33 -17.78
C LEU A 15 42.47 -8.58 -16.54
N PRO A 16 42.00 -7.52 -15.86
CA PRO A 16 41.06 -7.68 -14.77
C PRO A 16 39.79 -8.34 -15.31
N ASP A 17 39.43 -9.42 -14.66
CA ASP A 17 38.19 -10.17 -14.92
C ASP A 17 37.02 -9.19 -14.88
N ALA A 18 36.42 -8.96 -16.05
CA ALA A 18 35.25 -8.10 -16.18
C ALA A 18 34.18 -8.66 -15.26
N ALA A 19 33.83 -7.89 -14.25
CA ALA A 19 32.81 -8.23 -13.28
C ALA A 19 31.54 -8.69 -14.00
N ARG A 20 31.28 -9.98 -13.94
CA ARG A 20 30.02 -10.55 -14.41
C ARG A 20 28.89 -9.84 -13.67
N PRO A 21 27.87 -9.35 -14.36
CA PRO A 21 26.72 -8.76 -13.69
C PRO A 21 26.13 -9.81 -12.75
N ARG A 22 26.05 -9.49 -11.45
CA ARG A 22 25.37 -10.31 -10.47
C ARG A 22 23.93 -10.49 -10.93
N PRO A 23 23.41 -11.73 -11.02
CA PRO A 23 22.01 -11.92 -11.27
C PRO A 23 21.21 -11.21 -10.16
N PRO A 24 20.05 -10.62 -10.50
CA PRO A 24 19.22 -9.97 -9.50
C PRO A 24 18.94 -10.98 -8.39
N ARG A 25 19.18 -10.59 -7.15
CA ARG A 25 18.81 -11.40 -5.99
C ARG A 25 17.31 -11.64 -6.10
N ARG A 26 16.92 -12.87 -6.38
CA ARG A 26 15.55 -13.31 -6.18
C ARG A 26 15.29 -13.11 -4.68
N SER A 27 14.44 -12.16 -4.38
CA SER A 27 13.86 -12.05 -3.05
C SER A 27 13.00 -13.29 -2.84
N ASN A 28 13.59 -14.34 -2.27
CA ASN A 28 12.83 -15.45 -1.73
C ASN A 28 12.12 -14.97 -0.46
N GLY A 29 11.13 -14.10 -0.65
CA GLY A 29 10.10 -13.87 0.31
C GLY A 29 9.02 -14.91 0.09
N THR A 30 9.18 -16.12 0.61
CA THR A 30 8.07 -17.04 0.88
C THR A 30 7.34 -16.56 2.13
N GLY A 31 6.98 -15.27 2.17
CA GLY A 31 5.87 -14.81 2.94
C GLY A 31 4.64 -15.10 2.09
N THR A 32 3.69 -15.84 2.58
CA THR A 32 2.34 -15.86 2.06
C THR A 32 1.85 -14.42 2.02
N HIS A 33 2.05 -13.75 0.89
CA HIS A 33 1.51 -12.42 0.67
C HIS A 33 0.00 -12.56 0.69
N ARG A 34 -0.55 -12.24 1.86
CA ARG A 34 -1.99 -12.15 2.00
C ARG A 34 -2.46 -11.10 1.01
N THR A 35 -3.22 -11.48 0.01
CA THR A 35 -3.78 -10.54 -0.94
C THR A 35 -4.71 -9.59 -0.20
N HIS A 36 -4.45 -8.30 -0.28
CA HIS A 36 -5.23 -7.25 0.36
C HIS A 36 -6.06 -6.53 -0.70
N ARG A 37 -7.24 -6.06 -0.32
CA ARG A 37 -8.08 -5.21 -1.16
C ARG A 37 -7.67 -3.74 -1.11
N VAL A 38 -6.92 -3.36 -0.08
CA VAL A 38 -6.52 -1.99 0.17
C VAL A 38 -5.07 -1.90 0.60
N ASP A 39 -4.37 -0.93 0.05
CA ASP A 39 -3.00 -0.54 0.38
C ASP A 39 -2.90 0.96 0.62
N ILE A 40 -1.73 1.43 1.01
CA ILE A 40 -1.47 2.83 1.30
C ILE A 40 -0.11 3.24 0.71
N THR A 41 -0.03 4.43 0.12
CA THR A 41 1.24 4.99 -0.36
C THR A 41 2.14 5.40 0.81
N ASP A 42 3.45 5.47 0.59
CA ASP A 42 4.41 5.88 1.64
C ASP A 42 4.12 7.29 2.17
N ARG A 43 3.75 8.22 1.29
CA ARG A 43 3.38 9.58 1.71
C ARG A 43 2.09 9.62 2.52
N ALA A 44 1.08 8.86 2.14
CA ALA A 44 -0.16 8.74 2.90
C ALA A 44 0.08 8.04 4.25
N ARG A 45 0.98 7.06 4.29
CA ARG A 45 1.40 6.40 5.53
C ARG A 45 2.02 7.39 6.51
N ALA A 46 2.91 8.27 6.04
CA ALA A 46 3.51 9.30 6.88
C ALA A 46 2.46 10.27 7.45
N VAL A 47 1.50 10.69 6.63
CA VAL A 47 0.39 11.53 7.07
C VAL A 47 -0.51 10.79 8.07
N LEU A 48 -0.86 9.53 7.80
CA LEU A 48 -1.66 8.72 8.71
C LEU A 48 -0.97 8.58 10.07
N ARG A 49 0.35 8.37 10.09
CA ARG A 49 1.11 8.31 11.34
C ARG A 49 1.01 9.60 12.13
N SER A 50 1.19 10.74 11.47
CA SER A 50 1.07 12.06 12.10
C SER A 50 -0.34 12.28 12.67
N VAL A 51 -1.37 11.89 11.92
CA VAL A 51 -2.78 11.98 12.37
C VAL A 51 -3.01 11.13 13.62
N ILE A 52 -2.50 9.91 13.64
CA ILE A 52 -2.64 9.02 14.81
C ILE A 52 -1.89 9.58 16.03
N ASP A 53 -0.71 10.14 15.83
CA ASP A 53 0.08 10.73 16.92
C ASP A 53 -0.61 11.94 17.53
N GLN A 54 -1.38 12.71 16.76
CA GLN A 54 -2.09 13.89 17.21
C GLN A 54 -3.49 13.61 17.78
N HIS A 55 -4.21 12.67 17.17
CA HIS A 55 -5.64 12.46 17.42
C HIS A 55 -5.97 11.08 18.02
N GLY A 56 -4.98 10.20 18.13
CA GLY A 56 -5.19 8.82 18.55
C GLY A 56 -5.66 7.93 17.38
N ALA A 57 -6.16 6.75 17.71
CA ALA A 57 -6.59 5.77 16.75
C ALA A 57 -7.74 6.28 15.87
N VAL A 58 -7.60 6.12 14.56
CA VAL A 58 -8.55 6.53 13.54
C VAL A 58 -8.94 5.37 12.64
N LEU A 59 -10.01 5.55 11.89
CA LEU A 59 -10.39 4.70 10.77
C LEU A 59 -10.70 5.57 9.53
N LEU A 60 -10.67 4.95 8.37
CA LEU A 60 -11.11 5.57 7.12
C LEU A 60 -12.47 4.99 6.72
N HIS A 61 -13.40 5.84 6.37
CA HIS A 61 -14.74 5.45 5.93
C HIS A 61 -15.12 6.13 4.64
N GLN A 62 -15.52 5.34 3.66
CA GLN A 62 -16.04 5.81 2.37
C GLN A 62 -17.53 5.53 2.29
N SER A 63 -18.33 6.58 2.29
CA SER A 63 -19.78 6.48 2.15
C SER A 63 -20.27 6.85 0.77
N ALA A 64 -21.38 6.26 0.34
CA ALA A 64 -22.07 6.66 -0.87
C ALA A 64 -22.66 8.08 -0.72
N GLY A 65 -22.70 8.83 -1.82
CA GLY A 65 -23.47 10.07 -1.90
C GLY A 65 -22.73 11.38 -1.62
N HIS A 66 -21.41 11.36 -1.36
CA HIS A 66 -20.62 12.59 -1.31
C HIS A 66 -20.15 12.96 -2.72
N ARG A 67 -20.18 14.25 -3.04
CA ARG A 67 -19.71 14.78 -4.34
C ARG A 67 -18.24 14.49 -4.63
N ASP A 68 -17.45 14.22 -3.59
CA ASP A 68 -16.07 13.78 -3.65
C ASP A 68 -16.00 12.27 -3.37
N SER A 69 -16.50 11.45 -4.30
CA SER A 69 -16.55 9.97 -4.16
C SER A 69 -15.18 9.31 -3.96
N ASP A 70 -14.09 10.02 -4.20
CA ASP A 70 -12.73 9.51 -4.11
C ASP A 70 -12.00 9.87 -2.81
N SER A 71 -12.70 10.51 -1.86
CA SER A 71 -12.10 10.96 -0.60
C SER A 71 -12.74 10.27 0.60
N PRO A 72 -12.08 9.29 1.21
CA PRO A 72 -12.57 8.69 2.44
C PRO A 72 -12.44 9.68 3.60
N ARG A 73 -13.39 9.63 4.51
CA ARG A 73 -13.34 10.41 5.75
C ARG A 73 -12.42 9.72 6.75
N CYS A 74 -11.51 10.49 7.34
CA CYS A 74 -10.71 10.03 8.46
C CYS A 74 -11.44 10.40 9.76
N LEU A 75 -11.80 9.41 10.55
CA LEU A 75 -12.60 9.58 11.75
C LEU A 75 -11.91 8.96 12.95
N PRO A 76 -11.91 9.64 14.13
CA PRO A 76 -11.52 8.98 15.37
C PRO A 76 -12.40 7.76 15.62
N ILE A 77 -11.82 6.66 16.07
CA ILE A 77 -12.58 5.41 16.31
C ILE A 77 -13.77 5.64 17.25
N ARG A 78 -13.62 6.52 18.25
CA ARG A 78 -14.68 6.82 19.22
C ARG A 78 -15.89 7.55 18.62
N GLU A 79 -15.68 8.28 17.53
CA GLU A 79 -16.70 9.09 16.85
C GLU A 79 -17.24 8.40 15.61
N SER A 80 -16.63 7.27 15.21
CA SER A 80 -17.01 6.56 14.03
C SER A 80 -18.28 5.74 14.26
N ARG A 81 -19.21 5.84 13.31
CA ARG A 81 -20.38 4.98 13.23
C ARG A 81 -20.24 4.09 12.00
N ILE A 82 -20.18 2.81 12.25
CA ILE A 82 -20.13 1.79 11.19
C ILE A 82 -21.51 1.16 11.12
N ASP A 83 -22.13 1.24 9.95
CA ASP A 83 -23.42 0.64 9.71
C ASP A 83 -23.30 -0.88 9.51
N ARG A 84 -24.38 -1.60 9.77
CA ARG A 84 -24.39 -3.08 9.64
C ARG A 84 -24.04 -3.54 8.22
N ALA A 85 -24.40 -2.74 7.21
CA ALA A 85 -24.15 -3.02 5.80
C ALA A 85 -22.75 -2.57 5.33
N ASP A 86 -22.02 -1.81 6.14
CA ASP A 86 -20.66 -1.39 5.78
C ASP A 86 -19.73 -2.60 5.69
N VAL A 87 -18.79 -2.54 4.78
CA VAL A 87 -17.85 -3.61 4.48
C VAL A 87 -16.43 -3.20 4.85
N LEU A 88 -15.75 -4.05 5.59
CA LEU A 88 -14.33 -3.86 5.91
C LEU A 88 -13.48 -4.31 4.72
N LEU A 89 -12.80 -3.35 4.09
CA LEU A 89 -11.88 -3.63 2.98
C LEU A 89 -10.56 -4.23 3.47
N GLY A 90 -10.09 -3.82 4.63
CA GLY A 90 -8.85 -4.30 5.22
C GLY A 90 -8.30 -3.35 6.27
N ASN A 91 -7.09 -3.66 6.71
CA ASN A 91 -6.36 -2.88 7.70
C ASN A 91 -5.10 -2.29 7.06
N LEU A 92 -4.92 -1.00 7.25
CA LEU A 92 -3.69 -0.27 6.99
C LEU A 92 -2.74 -0.38 8.19
N PRO A 93 -1.49 0.11 8.11
CA PRO A 93 -0.58 0.13 9.25
C PRO A 93 -1.24 0.73 10.51
N TRP A 94 -0.77 0.27 11.68
CA TRP A 94 -1.27 0.66 13.01
C TRP A 94 -2.73 0.28 13.25
N HIS A 95 -3.20 -0.82 12.64
CA HIS A 95 -4.57 -1.32 12.76
C HIS A 95 -5.65 -0.33 12.33
N THR A 96 -5.32 0.55 11.39
CA THR A 96 -6.28 1.51 10.83
C THR A 96 -7.21 0.80 9.86
N GLU A 97 -8.45 0.60 10.28
CA GLU A 97 -9.48 -0.05 9.47
C GLU A 97 -9.94 0.86 8.32
N VAL A 98 -10.19 0.27 7.16
CA VAL A 98 -10.78 0.94 6.00
C VAL A 98 -12.15 0.35 5.72
N TRP A 99 -13.17 1.15 5.91
CA TRP A 99 -14.56 0.78 5.73
C TRP A 99 -15.18 1.48 4.52
N ILE A 100 -16.11 0.80 3.90
CA ILE A 100 -16.85 1.32 2.74
C ILE A 100 -18.31 0.94 2.90
N SER A 101 -19.24 1.82 2.44
CA SER A 101 -20.65 1.46 2.46
C SER A 101 -20.92 0.24 1.58
N GLY A 102 -21.94 -0.56 1.94
CA GLY A 102 -22.30 -1.75 1.18
C GLY A 102 -22.63 -1.43 -0.29
N GLU A 103 -23.26 -0.29 -0.55
CA GLU A 103 -23.53 0.18 -1.90
C GLU A 103 -22.25 0.44 -2.71
N GLN A 104 -21.30 1.15 -2.13
CA GLN A 104 -20.00 1.41 -2.76
C GLN A 104 -19.20 0.12 -2.95
N TYR A 105 -19.30 -0.83 -2.02
CA TYR A 105 -18.62 -2.11 -2.15
C TYR A 105 -19.06 -2.88 -3.40
N GLU A 106 -20.35 -2.86 -3.74
CA GLU A 106 -20.84 -3.52 -4.94
C GLU A 106 -20.20 -2.96 -6.22
N HIS A 107 -19.93 -1.65 -6.26
CA HIS A 107 -19.23 -1.02 -7.37
C HIS A 107 -17.74 -1.32 -7.41
N TRP A 108 -17.11 -1.46 -6.25
CA TRP A 108 -15.64 -1.55 -6.15
C TRP A 108 -15.10 -2.93 -5.77
N LYS A 109 -15.96 -3.94 -5.60
CA LYS A 109 -15.55 -5.29 -5.20
C LYS A 109 -14.57 -5.99 -6.15
N HIS A 110 -14.49 -5.52 -7.40
CA HIS A 110 -13.55 -6.03 -8.41
C HIS A 110 -12.26 -5.21 -8.53
N THR A 111 -12.06 -4.27 -7.61
CA THR A 111 -10.91 -3.37 -7.65
C THR A 111 -10.01 -3.56 -6.43
N HIS A 112 -8.74 -3.25 -6.63
CA HIS A 112 -7.79 -3.00 -5.56
C HIS A 112 -7.72 -1.49 -5.33
N LEU A 113 -7.78 -1.08 -4.08
CA LEU A 113 -7.77 0.32 -3.68
C LEU A 113 -6.45 0.71 -3.06
N THR A 114 -5.95 1.88 -3.39
CA THR A 114 -4.75 2.44 -2.76
C THR A 114 -5.09 3.79 -2.16
N VAL A 115 -4.91 3.91 -0.85
CA VAL A 115 -5.07 5.18 -0.14
C VAL A 115 -3.84 6.05 -0.39
N ASP A 116 -4.09 7.26 -0.83
CA ASP A 116 -3.08 8.29 -1.05
C ASP A 116 -3.52 9.60 -0.38
N VAL A 117 -2.71 10.62 -0.43
CA VAL A 117 -3.08 11.97 0.02
C VAL A 117 -3.16 12.90 -1.19
N ALA A 118 -4.19 13.75 -1.19
CA ALA A 118 -4.26 14.82 -2.15
C ALA A 118 -3.11 15.80 -1.91
N GLU A 119 -2.49 16.30 -2.97
CA GLU A 119 -1.56 17.40 -2.85
C GLU A 119 -2.31 18.62 -2.35
N ALA A 120 -1.93 19.12 -1.18
CA ALA A 120 -2.50 20.35 -0.67
C ALA A 120 -2.12 21.49 -1.60
N ALA A 121 -3.10 22.17 -2.16
CA ALA A 121 -2.88 23.42 -2.83
C ALA A 121 -2.31 24.41 -1.79
N GLY A 122 -0.95 24.58 -1.78
CA GLY A 122 -0.31 25.54 -0.89
C GLY A 122 0.68 25.00 0.15
N GLY A 123 1.09 23.75 0.09
CA GLY A 123 2.34 23.26 0.71
C GLY A 123 2.39 23.26 2.25
N ARG A 124 1.27 23.39 2.96
CA ARG A 124 1.22 23.19 4.41
C ARG A 124 0.48 21.91 4.73
N ALA A 125 1.16 21.02 5.44
CA ALA A 125 0.49 19.91 6.12
C ALA A 125 -0.57 20.50 7.07
N SER A 126 -1.80 20.11 6.85
CA SER A 126 -2.92 20.58 7.66
C SER A 126 -2.93 19.87 8.99
N ASP A 127 -2.93 20.62 10.06
CA ASP A 127 -2.86 20.11 11.43
C ASP A 127 -4.22 19.56 11.95
N THR A 128 -5.27 19.58 11.14
CA THR A 128 -6.59 19.10 11.55
C THR A 128 -7.06 17.91 10.74
N LEU A 129 -7.75 16.97 11.37
CA LEU A 129 -8.37 15.81 10.71
C LEU A 129 -9.26 16.20 9.52
N GLU A 130 -9.99 17.29 9.65
CA GLU A 130 -10.90 17.79 8.60
C GLU A 130 -10.17 18.31 7.36
N GLN A 131 -8.91 18.72 7.52
CA GLN A 131 -8.09 19.24 6.45
C GLN A 131 -7.19 18.16 5.84
N THR A 132 -7.01 17.04 6.51
CA THR A 132 -6.26 15.91 5.97
C THR A 132 -7.11 15.21 4.92
N ARG A 133 -6.76 15.40 3.66
CA ARG A 133 -7.51 14.85 2.54
C ARG A 133 -6.84 13.59 2.02
N PHE A 134 -7.31 12.45 2.50
CA PHE A 134 -7.00 11.18 1.86
C PHE A 134 -7.80 11.05 0.56
N VAL A 135 -7.22 10.40 -0.42
CA VAL A 135 -7.86 10.06 -1.69
C VAL A 135 -7.69 8.57 -1.96
N ILE A 136 -8.60 7.99 -2.71
CA ILE A 136 -8.53 6.58 -3.10
C ILE A 136 -8.25 6.50 -4.59
N ARG A 137 -7.25 5.71 -4.95
CA ARG A 137 -6.98 5.30 -6.32
C ARG A 137 -7.40 3.85 -6.48
N SER A 138 -8.07 3.53 -7.57
CA SER A 138 -8.52 2.19 -7.87
C SER A 138 -7.84 1.62 -9.11
N ARG A 139 -7.61 0.33 -9.11
CA ARG A 139 -7.26 -0.48 -10.29
C ARG A 139 -8.06 -1.78 -10.27
N LEU A 140 -8.23 -2.39 -11.40
CA LEU A 140 -8.83 -3.72 -11.44
C LEU A 140 -7.94 -4.74 -10.69
N LEU A 141 -8.57 -5.68 -10.03
CA LEU A 141 -7.88 -6.86 -9.50
C LEU A 141 -7.38 -7.70 -10.68
N THR A 142 -6.22 -8.32 -10.52
CA THR A 142 -5.80 -9.41 -11.41
C THR A 142 -6.64 -10.65 -11.12
N ASP A 143 -6.68 -11.60 -12.05
CA ASP A 143 -7.40 -12.87 -11.86
C ASP A 143 -6.86 -13.65 -10.65
N GLU A 144 -5.55 -13.60 -10.43
CA GLU A 144 -4.88 -14.23 -9.29
C GLU A 144 -5.29 -13.57 -7.95
N GLU A 145 -5.31 -12.23 -7.90
CA GLU A 145 -5.76 -11.49 -6.73
C GLU A 145 -7.24 -11.77 -6.43
N ALA A 146 -8.09 -11.78 -7.45
CA ALA A 146 -9.51 -12.07 -7.31
C ALA A 146 -9.73 -13.49 -6.78
N ALA A 147 -9.02 -14.48 -7.30
CA ALA A 147 -9.09 -15.86 -6.82
C ALA A 147 -8.61 -15.99 -5.36
N ALA A 148 -7.51 -15.32 -4.99
CA ALA A 148 -6.98 -15.34 -3.64
C ALA A 148 -7.95 -14.70 -2.62
N LEU A 149 -8.59 -13.60 -3.00
CA LEU A 149 -9.59 -12.94 -2.17
C LEU A 149 -10.86 -13.80 -2.03
N ALA A 150 -11.31 -14.44 -3.10
CA ALA A 150 -12.45 -15.35 -3.06
C ALA A 150 -12.19 -16.56 -2.15
N ALA A 151 -10.97 -17.11 -2.16
CA ALA A 151 -10.56 -18.20 -1.29
C ALA A 151 -10.53 -17.79 0.19
N GLY A 152 -10.34 -16.51 0.50
CA GLY A 152 -10.35 -15.96 1.85
C GLY A 152 -11.76 -15.83 2.47
N GLY A 153 -12.81 -16.08 1.70
CA GLY A 153 -14.20 -15.93 2.12
C GLY A 153 -14.73 -14.50 1.99
N PRO A 154 -15.99 -14.27 2.34
CA PRO A 154 -16.60 -12.95 2.27
C PRO A 154 -15.92 -11.97 3.23
N PRO A 155 -15.88 -10.67 2.89
CA PRO A 155 -15.35 -9.66 3.78
C PRO A 155 -16.22 -9.50 5.03
N ARG A 156 -15.63 -9.06 6.12
CA ARG A 156 -16.37 -8.73 7.33
C ARG A 156 -17.25 -7.51 7.10
N THR A 157 -18.39 -7.48 7.76
CA THR A 157 -19.34 -6.37 7.70
C THR A 157 -19.48 -5.68 9.06
N GLY A 158 -20.15 -4.55 9.10
CA GLY A 158 -20.47 -3.88 10.35
C GLY A 158 -21.35 -4.72 11.25
N ALA A 159 -22.17 -5.63 10.69
CA ALA A 159 -22.93 -6.60 11.45
C ALA A 159 -22.03 -7.54 12.28
N ASP A 160 -20.90 -7.95 11.73
CA ASP A 160 -19.92 -8.80 12.43
C ASP A 160 -19.18 -8.07 13.55
N ARG A 161 -19.10 -6.75 13.47
CA ARG A 161 -18.50 -5.89 14.52
C ARG A 161 -19.42 -5.68 15.69
N LEU A 162 -20.73 -5.69 15.45
CA LEU A 162 -21.76 -5.47 16.46
C LEU A 162 -22.21 -6.76 17.15
N ALA A 163 -21.79 -7.87 16.61
CA ALA A 163 -22.02 -9.20 17.21
C ALA A 163 -20.97 -9.50 18.27
#